data_77e1d56a83b00e17816eaca3e7324e5e
#
_entry.id   77e1d56a83b00e17816eaca3e7324e5e
#
_cell.length_a   1.000
_cell.length_b   1.000
_cell.length_c   1.000
_cell.angle_alpha   90.00
_cell.angle_beta   90.00
_cell.angle_gamma   90.00
#
_symmetry.space_group_name_H-M   'P 1'
#
loop_
_entity.id
_entity.type
_entity.pdbx_description
1 polymer ?
#
loop_
_entity_poly.entity_id
_entity_poly.type
_entity_poly.pdbx_seq_one_letter_code
_entity_poly.pdbx_strand_id
1 'polypeptide(L)'
;MRDEQRQWLAGHGITLRGEAARRFTAAWADITGRYSDERIREAAILAAAQHLSSGSDLDAVGRALARARRHAETQLAVARTVALLAIEDGKSEASTAREIGVDRMAVREWQGKR
;
A
#
# COMPACT_ATOMS: atom_id res chain seq x y z
N MET A 1 12.44 -8.68 22.67
CA MET A 1 11.33 -7.91 22.09
C MET A 1 11.13 -6.64 22.86
N ARG A 2 11.00 -5.52 22.18
CA ARG A 2 10.78 -4.21 22.81
C ARG A 2 9.37 -4.08 23.35
N ASP A 3 9.17 -3.19 24.33
CA ASP A 3 7.86 -2.97 24.95
C ASP A 3 6.81 -2.51 23.96
N GLU A 4 7.18 -1.67 23.00
CA GLU A 4 6.29 -1.21 21.93
C GLU A 4 5.70 -2.38 21.15
N GLN A 5 6.53 -3.37 20.81
CA GLN A 5 6.11 -4.56 20.06
C GLN A 5 5.20 -5.45 20.91
N ARG A 6 5.53 -5.62 22.19
CA ARG A 6 4.69 -6.38 23.13
C ARG A 6 3.31 -5.74 23.31
N GLN A 7 3.28 -4.41 23.46
CA GLN A 7 2.03 -3.66 23.60
C GLN A 7 1.18 -3.78 22.31
N TRP A 8 1.83 -3.69 21.16
CA TRP A 8 1.15 -3.84 19.88
C TRP A 8 0.48 -5.21 19.77
N LEU A 9 1.23 -6.27 20.07
CA LEU A 9 0.71 -7.65 20.04
C LEU A 9 -0.45 -7.84 21.04
N ALA A 10 -0.28 -7.34 22.25
CA ALA A 10 -1.31 -7.42 23.29
C ALA A 10 -2.59 -6.71 22.85
N GLY A 11 -2.44 -5.52 22.24
CA GLY A 11 -3.58 -4.76 21.73
C GLY A 11 -4.36 -5.46 20.62
N HIS A 12 -3.72 -6.37 19.92
CA HIS A 12 -4.34 -7.18 18.83
C HIS A 12 -4.72 -8.59 19.31
N GLY A 13 -4.51 -8.91 20.58
CA GLY A 13 -4.84 -10.24 21.11
C GLY A 13 -3.96 -11.36 20.58
N ILE A 14 -2.74 -11.04 20.17
CA ILE A 14 -1.80 -12.00 19.58
C ILE A 14 -0.67 -12.28 20.56
N THR A 15 -0.36 -13.56 20.78
CA THR A 15 0.76 -14.01 21.61
C THR A 15 1.76 -14.75 20.73
N LEU A 16 3.01 -14.28 20.74
CA LEU A 16 4.12 -14.91 20.02
C LEU A 16 5.23 -15.25 21.02
N ARG A 17 5.82 -16.42 20.90
CA ARG A 17 6.89 -16.92 21.79
C ARG A 17 8.01 -17.56 21.00
N GLY A 18 9.21 -17.58 21.60
CA GLY A 18 10.36 -18.28 21.06
C GLY A 18 10.74 -17.78 19.66
N GLU A 19 10.86 -18.69 18.72
CA GLU A 19 11.25 -18.40 17.34
C GLU A 19 10.30 -17.43 16.65
N ALA A 20 8.99 -17.60 16.87
CA ALA A 20 7.99 -16.70 16.28
C ALA A 20 8.17 -15.27 16.80
N ALA A 21 8.46 -15.09 18.08
CA ALA A 21 8.72 -13.77 18.65
C ALA A 21 9.98 -13.13 18.05
N ARG A 22 11.04 -13.91 17.84
CA ARG A 22 12.26 -13.41 17.19
C ARG A 22 12.02 -13.01 15.75
N ARG A 23 11.27 -13.81 15.01
CA ARG A 23 10.91 -13.50 13.61
C ARG A 23 10.04 -12.27 13.53
N PHE A 24 9.15 -12.07 14.49
CA PHE A 24 8.30 -10.86 14.55
C PHE A 24 9.16 -9.61 14.78
N THR A 25 10.13 -9.67 15.68
CA THR A 25 11.05 -8.55 15.93
C THR A 25 11.83 -8.17 14.67
N ALA A 26 12.32 -9.18 13.93
CA ALA A 26 13.03 -8.95 12.67
C ALA A 26 12.09 -8.36 11.60
N ALA A 27 10.87 -8.88 11.49
CA ALA A 27 9.87 -8.37 10.55
C ALA A 27 9.48 -6.93 10.87
N TRP A 28 9.28 -6.61 12.14
CA TRP A 28 8.99 -5.24 12.60
C TRP A 28 10.07 -4.27 12.14
N ALA A 29 11.34 -4.61 12.35
CA ALA A 29 12.46 -3.76 11.95
C ALA A 29 12.51 -3.57 10.43
N ASP A 30 12.33 -4.64 9.66
CA ASP A 30 12.30 -4.57 8.20
C ASP A 30 11.14 -3.69 7.70
N ILE A 31 9.94 -3.92 8.21
CA ILE A 31 8.73 -3.21 7.80
C ILE A 31 8.84 -1.72 8.13
N THR A 32 9.27 -1.37 9.34
CA THR A 32 9.39 0.03 9.74
C THR A 32 10.48 0.77 8.98
N GLY A 33 11.53 0.07 8.54
CA GLY A 33 12.57 0.64 7.69
C GLY A 33 12.18 0.74 6.22
N ARG A 34 11.26 -0.11 5.76
CA ARG A 34 10.87 -0.20 4.36
C ARG A 34 9.71 0.73 3.99
N TYR A 35 8.73 0.88 4.87
CA TYR A 35 7.50 1.63 4.58
C TYR A 35 7.37 2.84 5.49
N SER A 36 7.29 4.03 4.88
CA SER A 36 7.10 5.28 5.62
C SER A 36 5.63 5.58 5.93
N ASP A 37 4.71 5.04 5.14
CA ASP A 37 3.28 5.22 5.35
C ASP A 37 2.78 4.37 6.51
N GLU A 38 2.15 5.00 7.50
CA GLU A 38 1.68 4.33 8.71
C GLU A 38 0.66 3.23 8.44
N ARG A 39 -0.28 3.46 7.53
CA ARG A 39 -1.32 2.47 7.20
C ARG A 39 -0.72 1.24 6.52
N ILE A 40 0.26 1.45 5.66
CA ILE A 40 0.96 0.36 4.98
C ILE A 40 1.78 -0.44 5.99
N ARG A 41 2.52 0.24 6.90
CA ARG A 41 3.27 -0.42 7.96
C ARG A 41 2.36 -1.26 8.85
N GLU A 42 1.24 -0.70 9.30
CA GLU A 42 0.28 -1.41 10.16
C GLU A 42 -0.26 -2.67 9.48
N ALA A 43 -0.64 -2.58 8.22
CA ALA A 43 -1.13 -3.73 7.47
C ALA A 43 -0.07 -4.83 7.36
N ALA A 44 1.18 -4.46 7.07
CA ALA A 44 2.28 -5.41 6.94
C ALA A 44 2.63 -6.05 8.30
N ILE A 45 2.66 -5.28 9.38
CA ILE A 45 2.92 -5.78 10.74
C ILE A 45 1.83 -6.76 11.15
N LEU A 46 0.57 -6.42 10.92
CA LEU A 46 -0.55 -7.31 11.23
C LEU A 46 -0.44 -8.63 10.44
N ALA A 47 -0.12 -8.55 9.16
CA ALA A 47 0.08 -9.74 8.33
C ALA A 47 1.22 -10.62 8.88
N ALA A 48 2.34 -10.01 9.30
CA ALA A 48 3.45 -10.75 9.91
C ALA A 48 3.00 -11.45 11.20
N ALA A 49 2.31 -10.74 12.09
CA ALA A 49 1.83 -11.30 13.36
C ALA A 49 0.85 -12.45 13.14
N GLN A 50 -0.09 -12.29 12.21
CA GLN A 50 -1.07 -13.33 11.88
C GLN A 50 -0.40 -14.55 11.26
N HIS A 51 0.54 -14.36 10.37
CA HIS A 51 1.28 -15.46 9.76
C HIS A 51 2.06 -16.25 10.82
N LEU A 52 2.73 -15.56 11.71
CA LEU A 52 3.56 -16.19 12.75
C LEU A 52 2.71 -16.88 13.84
N SER A 53 1.49 -16.43 14.07
CA SER A 53 0.60 -17.05 15.07
C SER A 53 -0.25 -18.18 14.50
N SER A 54 -0.78 -18.05 13.30
CA SER A 54 -1.74 -19.00 12.74
C SER A 54 -1.49 -19.41 11.29
N GLY A 55 -0.48 -18.86 10.66
CA GLY A 55 -0.17 -19.11 9.25
C GLY A 55 -1.00 -18.26 8.31
N SER A 56 -0.69 -18.39 7.02
CA SER A 56 -1.36 -17.63 5.95
C SER A 56 -1.68 -18.54 4.78
N ASP A 57 -2.76 -18.23 4.07
CA ASP A 57 -3.08 -18.85 2.79
C ASP A 57 -2.47 -17.97 1.69
N LEU A 58 -1.35 -18.43 1.11
CA LEU A 58 -0.63 -17.67 0.07
C LEU A 58 -1.50 -17.43 -1.16
N ASP A 59 -2.35 -18.37 -1.51
CA ASP A 59 -3.25 -18.23 -2.65
C ASP A 59 -4.26 -17.11 -2.40
N ALA A 60 -4.84 -17.05 -1.19
CA ALA A 60 -5.76 -15.97 -0.82
C ALA A 60 -5.07 -14.60 -0.83
N VAL A 61 -3.85 -14.53 -0.31
CA VAL A 61 -3.03 -13.30 -0.35
C VAL A 61 -2.78 -12.86 -1.79
N GLY A 62 -2.43 -13.80 -2.66
CA GLY A 62 -2.20 -13.54 -4.08
C GLY A 62 -3.46 -13.05 -4.81
N ARG A 63 -4.62 -13.65 -4.52
CA ARG A 63 -5.90 -13.21 -5.10
C ARG A 63 -6.25 -11.79 -4.65
N ALA A 64 -6.03 -11.46 -3.39
CA ALA A 64 -6.27 -10.10 -2.88
C ALA A 64 -5.37 -9.08 -3.58
N LEU A 65 -4.09 -9.41 -3.77
CA LEU A 65 -3.15 -8.55 -4.49
C LEU A 65 -3.58 -8.35 -5.94
N ALA A 66 -3.99 -9.42 -6.63
CA ALA A 66 -4.45 -9.34 -8.01
C ALA A 66 -5.70 -8.45 -8.14
N ARG A 67 -6.66 -8.57 -7.21
CA ARG A 67 -7.85 -7.70 -7.21
C ARG A 67 -7.47 -6.24 -7.00
N ALA A 68 -6.57 -5.95 -6.06
CA ALA A 68 -6.12 -4.59 -5.79
C ALA A 68 -5.43 -3.98 -7.02
N ARG A 69 -4.60 -4.75 -7.71
CA ARG A 69 -3.92 -4.30 -8.93
C ARG A 69 -4.90 -3.99 -10.04
N ARG A 70 -5.90 -4.86 -10.26
CA ARG A 70 -6.94 -4.62 -11.27
C ARG A 70 -7.76 -3.39 -10.92
N HIS A 71 -8.08 -3.18 -9.64
CA HIS A 71 -8.80 -1.99 -9.20
C HIS A 71 -7.99 -0.73 -9.48
N ALA A 72 -6.70 -0.74 -9.16
CA ALA A 72 -5.81 0.39 -9.42
C ALA A 72 -5.69 0.68 -10.93
N GLU A 73 -5.58 -0.35 -11.76
CA GLU A 73 -5.54 -0.19 -13.22
C GLU A 73 -6.82 0.43 -13.76
N THR A 74 -7.97 0.00 -13.24
CA THR A 74 -9.26 0.56 -13.62
C THR A 74 -9.35 2.04 -13.24
N GLN A 75 -8.96 2.39 -12.02
CA GLN A 75 -8.98 3.78 -11.58
C GLN A 75 -7.99 4.65 -12.37
N LEU A 76 -6.85 4.10 -12.75
CA LEU A 76 -5.89 4.81 -13.58
C LEU A 76 -6.47 5.11 -14.98
N ALA A 77 -7.17 4.13 -15.57
CA ALA A 77 -7.82 4.32 -16.86
C ALA A 77 -8.90 5.41 -16.79
N VAL A 78 -9.70 5.42 -15.71
CA VAL A 78 -10.70 6.46 -15.47
C VAL A 78 -10.03 7.83 -15.32
N ALA A 79 -8.99 7.93 -14.51
CA ALA A 79 -8.29 9.18 -14.27
C ALA A 79 -7.67 9.74 -15.55
N ARG A 80 -7.02 8.88 -16.33
CA ARG A 80 -6.42 9.27 -17.61
C ARG A 80 -7.49 9.80 -18.58
N THR A 81 -8.59 9.08 -18.70
CA THR A 81 -9.68 9.45 -19.62
C THR A 81 -10.26 10.80 -19.25
N VAL A 82 -10.62 10.99 -17.98
CA VAL A 82 -11.21 12.24 -17.49
C VAL A 82 -10.21 13.40 -17.59
N ALA A 83 -8.94 13.16 -17.28
CA ALA A 83 -7.90 14.18 -17.40
C ALA A 83 -7.77 14.71 -18.83
N LEU A 84 -7.73 13.80 -19.80
CA LEU A 84 -7.61 14.19 -21.21
C LEU A 84 -8.83 15.01 -21.67
N LEU A 85 -10.03 14.62 -21.28
CA LEU A 85 -11.24 15.36 -21.61
C LEU A 85 -11.31 16.72 -20.92
N ALA A 86 -10.87 16.80 -19.66
CA ALA A 86 -10.82 18.08 -18.93
C ALA A 86 -9.86 19.07 -19.60
N ILE A 87 -8.74 18.59 -20.12
CA ILE A 87 -7.77 19.43 -20.86
C ILE A 87 -8.37 19.89 -22.18
N GLU A 88 -9.10 19.03 -22.89
CA GLU A 88 -9.85 19.42 -24.09
C GLU A 88 -10.86 20.52 -23.77
N ASP A 89 -11.47 20.47 -22.57
CA ASP A 89 -12.40 21.50 -22.11
C ASP A 89 -11.73 22.81 -21.70
N GLY A 90 -10.40 22.89 -21.78
CA GLY A 90 -9.65 24.10 -21.50
C GLY A 90 -8.92 24.13 -20.16
N LYS A 91 -8.94 23.04 -19.37
CA LYS A 91 -8.20 22.98 -18.11
C LYS A 91 -6.71 22.85 -18.37
N SER A 92 -5.88 23.51 -17.53
CA SER A 92 -4.42 23.42 -17.69
C SER A 92 -3.89 22.05 -17.24
N GLU A 93 -2.75 21.65 -17.80
CA GLU A 93 -2.05 20.44 -17.38
C GLU A 93 -1.72 20.45 -15.87
N ALA A 94 -1.20 21.56 -15.39
CA ALA A 94 -0.81 21.70 -13.97
C ALA A 94 -2.01 21.60 -13.04
N SER A 95 -3.12 22.24 -13.37
CA SER A 95 -4.35 22.18 -12.56
C SER A 95 -4.94 20.77 -12.57
N THR A 96 -4.98 20.14 -13.73
CA THR A 96 -5.47 18.76 -13.89
C THR A 96 -4.64 17.78 -13.06
N ALA A 97 -3.32 17.85 -13.15
CA ALA A 97 -2.42 16.99 -12.38
C ALA A 97 -2.62 17.16 -10.87
N ARG A 98 -2.71 18.42 -10.41
CA ARG A 98 -2.90 18.74 -9.00
C ARG A 98 -4.22 18.20 -8.46
N GLU A 99 -5.32 18.38 -9.19
CA GLU A 99 -6.64 17.94 -8.74
C GLU A 99 -6.78 16.43 -8.74
N ILE A 100 -6.18 15.74 -9.70
CA ILE A 100 -6.20 14.28 -9.77
C ILE A 100 -5.20 13.66 -8.77
N GLY A 101 -4.16 14.40 -8.39
CA GLY A 101 -3.16 13.91 -7.47
C GLY A 101 -2.05 13.12 -8.15
N VAL A 102 -1.70 13.49 -9.39
CA VAL A 102 -0.59 12.88 -10.12
C VAL A 102 0.46 13.92 -10.48
N ASP A 103 1.62 13.46 -10.92
CA ASP A 103 2.68 14.32 -11.42
C ASP A 103 2.26 14.90 -12.78
N ARG A 104 2.62 16.18 -13.02
CA ARG A 104 2.36 16.83 -14.30
C ARG A 104 2.96 16.05 -15.48
N MET A 105 4.12 15.40 -15.27
CA MET A 105 4.74 14.57 -16.31
C MET A 105 3.87 13.40 -16.71
N ALA A 106 3.13 12.80 -15.76
CA ALA A 106 2.17 11.74 -16.06
C ALA A 106 1.08 12.26 -17.00
N VAL A 107 0.54 13.45 -16.73
CA VAL A 107 -0.47 14.08 -17.60
C VAL A 107 0.08 14.32 -18.99
N ARG A 108 1.31 14.80 -19.10
CA ARG A 108 1.96 15.01 -20.39
C ARG A 108 2.15 13.72 -21.17
N GLU A 109 2.54 12.64 -20.49
CA GLU A 109 2.65 11.32 -21.11
C GLU A 109 1.30 10.84 -21.63
N TRP A 110 0.23 11.04 -20.86
CA TRP A 110 -1.13 10.69 -21.29
C TRP A 110 -1.55 11.43 -22.56
N GLN A 111 -1.06 12.64 -22.76
CA GLN A 111 -1.31 13.43 -23.97
C GLN A 111 -0.39 13.04 -25.15
N GLY A 112 0.56 12.12 -24.92
CA GLY A 112 1.56 11.78 -25.91
C GLY A 112 2.71 12.78 -26.02
N LYS A 113 2.88 13.65 -25.04
CA LYS A 113 3.98 14.63 -24.97
C LYS A 113 5.14 14.07 -24.15
N ARG A 114 6.34 14.47 -24.52
CA ARG A 114 7.55 14.10 -23.77
C ARG A 114 8.30 15.32 -23.29
#